data_2df37aa09c3879e9a3262c7d26c202ae
#
_entry.id   2df37aa09c3879e9a3262c7d26c202ae
#
_cell.length_a   1.000
_cell.length_b   1.000
_cell.length_c   1.000
_cell.angle_alpha   90.00
_cell.angle_beta   90.00
_cell.angle_gamma   90.00
#
_symmetry.space_group_name_H-M   'P 1'
#
loop_
_entity.id
_entity.type
_entity.pdbx_description
1 polymer ?
#
loop_
_entity_poly.entity_id
_entity_poly.type
_entity_poly.pdbx_seq_one_letter_code
_entity_poly.pdbx_strand_id
1 'polypeptide(L)'
;MPALAGLREVDVEDAVPLLLLGLEQQQFMVRSLACAGLGVKRSEAGWQALVGALRNDDDANVRAEAANALASYGVERAWPLLIEAFRRDEGWLVRCSILSALAEAPDIPAEWLLELAQRAEGDDDGTVRIGAAEIFGRLVREGGQAATALTARKELQSLQSDSDHRVVAAALNGLQAPGTGLA
;
A
#
# COMPACT_ATOMS: atom_id res chain seq x y z
N MET A 1 -22.99 -8.20 8.13
CA MET A 1 -21.76 -7.48 8.55
C MET A 1 -21.05 -8.15 9.74
N PRO A 2 -21.68 -8.47 10.91
CA PRO A 2 -20.97 -9.17 12.01
C PRO A 2 -20.41 -10.55 11.64
N ALA A 3 -21.07 -11.26 10.73
CA ALA A 3 -20.68 -12.63 10.35
C ALA A 3 -19.28 -12.73 9.72
N LEU A 4 -18.92 -11.81 8.81
CA LEU A 4 -17.59 -11.83 8.15
C LEU A 4 -16.46 -11.45 9.12
N ALA A 5 -16.71 -10.55 10.07
CA ALA A 5 -15.72 -10.20 11.09
C ALA A 5 -15.41 -11.38 12.02
N GLY A 6 -16.41 -12.23 12.31
CA GLY A 6 -16.23 -13.44 13.11
C GLY A 6 -15.39 -14.54 12.44
N LEU A 7 -15.23 -14.49 11.10
CA LEU A 7 -14.42 -15.48 10.38
C LEU A 7 -12.91 -15.39 10.66
N ARG A 8 -12.45 -14.36 11.35
CA ARG A 8 -11.04 -14.27 11.77
C ARG A 8 -10.63 -15.43 12.69
N GLU A 9 -11.53 -15.85 13.58
CA GLU A 9 -11.31 -16.91 14.57
C GLU A 9 -11.62 -18.30 14.02
N VAL A 10 -12.24 -18.40 12.82
CA VAL A 10 -12.61 -19.68 12.19
C VAL A 10 -11.41 -20.24 11.44
N ASP A 11 -11.27 -21.56 11.37
CA ASP A 11 -10.19 -22.22 10.64
C ASP A 11 -10.20 -21.85 9.14
N VAL A 12 -9.02 -21.90 8.51
CA VAL A 12 -8.83 -21.48 7.11
C VAL A 12 -9.74 -22.26 6.17
N GLU A 13 -9.87 -23.58 6.38
CA GLU A 13 -10.65 -24.48 5.53
C GLU A 13 -12.15 -24.14 5.53
N ASP A 14 -12.68 -23.68 6.65
CA ASP A 14 -14.07 -23.27 6.79
C ASP A 14 -14.32 -21.81 6.42
N ALA A 15 -13.36 -20.93 6.72
CA ALA A 15 -13.50 -19.50 6.49
C ALA A 15 -13.36 -19.12 5.00
N VAL A 16 -12.40 -19.68 4.31
CA VAL A 16 -12.07 -19.29 2.93
C VAL A 16 -13.23 -19.46 1.96
N PRO A 17 -13.98 -20.58 1.94
CA PRO A 17 -15.15 -20.71 1.07
C PRO A 17 -16.20 -19.64 1.29
N LEU A 18 -16.45 -19.26 2.55
CA LEU A 18 -17.42 -18.21 2.89
C LEU A 18 -16.94 -16.81 2.48
N LEU A 19 -15.64 -16.55 2.61
CA LEU A 19 -15.04 -15.29 2.15
C LEU A 19 -15.07 -15.17 0.62
N LEU A 20 -14.84 -16.28 -0.11
CA LEU A 20 -14.97 -16.31 -1.57
C LEU A 20 -16.41 -15.99 -2.01
N LEU A 21 -17.42 -16.56 -1.35
CA LEU A 21 -18.83 -16.18 -1.58
C LEU A 21 -19.11 -14.71 -1.25
N GLY A 22 -18.37 -14.13 -0.29
CA GLY A 22 -18.42 -12.72 0.04
C GLY A 22 -17.99 -11.82 -1.11
N LEU A 23 -17.02 -12.24 -1.94
CA LEU A 23 -16.57 -11.49 -3.12
C LEU A 23 -17.61 -11.44 -4.25
N GLU A 24 -18.57 -12.36 -4.27
CA GLU A 24 -19.63 -12.41 -5.27
C GLU A 24 -20.82 -11.50 -4.95
N GLN A 25 -20.82 -10.85 -3.80
CA GLN A 25 -21.95 -10.03 -3.35
C GLN A 25 -22.00 -8.69 -4.08
N GLN A 26 -23.20 -8.17 -4.28
CA GLN A 26 -23.41 -6.88 -4.96
C GLN A 26 -22.89 -5.69 -4.15
N GLN A 27 -22.95 -5.75 -2.85
CA GLN A 27 -22.54 -4.68 -1.94
C GLN A 27 -21.01 -4.62 -1.84
N PHE A 28 -20.41 -3.52 -2.29
CA PHE A 28 -18.95 -3.35 -2.25
C PHE A 28 -18.36 -3.52 -0.85
N MET A 29 -19.06 -3.08 0.20
CA MET A 29 -18.61 -3.24 1.59
C MET A 29 -18.46 -4.71 2.00
N VAL A 30 -19.31 -5.60 1.47
CA VAL A 30 -19.19 -7.05 1.74
C VAL A 30 -17.99 -7.60 1.00
N ARG A 31 -17.76 -7.19 -0.25
CA ARG A 31 -16.58 -7.61 -1.03
C ARG A 31 -15.29 -7.10 -0.39
N SER A 32 -15.23 -5.84 0.07
CA SER A 32 -14.06 -5.31 0.78
C SER A 32 -13.76 -6.09 2.06
N LEU A 33 -14.77 -6.39 2.88
CA LEU A 33 -14.58 -7.21 4.08
C LEU A 33 -14.12 -8.64 3.74
N ALA A 34 -14.59 -9.20 2.64
CA ALA A 34 -14.12 -10.49 2.16
C ALA A 34 -12.64 -10.43 1.75
N CYS A 35 -12.21 -9.37 1.04
CA CYS A 35 -10.79 -9.14 0.74
C CYS A 35 -9.94 -9.10 2.02
N ALA A 36 -10.35 -8.29 3.00
CA ALA A 36 -9.64 -8.20 4.29
C ALA A 36 -9.52 -9.58 4.97
N GLY A 37 -10.61 -10.34 4.99
CA GLY A 37 -10.63 -11.70 5.56
C GLY A 37 -9.68 -12.65 4.84
N LEU A 38 -9.64 -12.63 3.51
CA LEU A 38 -8.73 -13.45 2.70
C LEU A 38 -7.26 -13.07 2.94
N GLY A 39 -6.97 -11.78 3.15
CA GLY A 39 -5.64 -11.29 3.54
C GLY A 39 -5.17 -11.86 4.88
N VAL A 40 -6.07 -12.05 5.83
CA VAL A 40 -5.77 -12.71 7.12
C VAL A 40 -5.53 -14.20 6.96
N LYS A 41 -6.33 -14.89 6.14
CA LYS A 41 -6.25 -16.35 5.95
C LYS A 41 -5.10 -16.82 5.08
N ARG A 42 -4.62 -16.00 4.17
CA ARG A 42 -3.43 -16.23 3.32
C ARG A 42 -3.42 -17.58 2.59
N SER A 43 -4.58 -18.04 2.12
CA SER A 43 -4.68 -19.26 1.30
C SER A 43 -4.36 -18.99 -0.16
N GLU A 44 -3.97 -20.02 -0.93
CA GLU A 44 -3.72 -19.86 -2.38
C GLU A 44 -5.02 -19.49 -3.13
N ALA A 45 -6.15 -20.08 -2.77
CA ALA A 45 -7.45 -19.68 -3.33
C ALA A 45 -7.77 -18.22 -3.04
N GLY A 46 -7.47 -17.75 -1.83
CA GLY A 46 -7.60 -16.35 -1.44
C GLY A 46 -6.69 -15.43 -2.27
N TRP A 47 -5.45 -15.82 -2.51
CA TRP A 47 -4.53 -15.06 -3.37
C TRP A 47 -5.12 -14.87 -4.77
N GLN A 48 -5.56 -15.94 -5.42
CA GLN A 48 -6.11 -15.88 -6.78
C GLN A 48 -7.37 -14.99 -6.84
N ALA A 49 -8.24 -15.10 -5.84
CA ALA A 49 -9.44 -14.27 -5.74
C ALA A 49 -9.11 -12.80 -5.54
N LEU A 50 -8.14 -12.48 -4.67
CA LEU A 50 -7.67 -11.10 -4.45
C LEU A 50 -7.02 -10.49 -5.69
N VAL A 51 -6.24 -11.27 -6.47
CA VAL A 51 -5.71 -10.83 -7.77
C VAL A 51 -6.85 -10.49 -8.73
N GLY A 52 -7.89 -11.30 -8.76
CA GLY A 52 -9.10 -11.04 -9.54
C GLY A 52 -9.80 -9.76 -9.11
N ALA A 53 -10.00 -9.57 -7.80
CA ALA A 53 -10.63 -8.38 -7.24
C ALA A 53 -9.82 -7.10 -7.53
N LEU A 54 -8.49 -7.12 -7.33
CA LEU A 54 -7.61 -5.98 -7.62
C LEU A 54 -7.68 -5.56 -9.10
N ARG A 55 -7.78 -6.51 -10.01
CA ARG A 55 -7.75 -6.21 -11.44
C ARG A 55 -9.10 -5.81 -12.03
N ASN A 56 -10.20 -6.34 -11.48
CA ASN A 56 -11.46 -6.36 -12.20
C ASN A 56 -12.65 -5.82 -11.39
N ASP A 57 -12.53 -5.60 -10.07
CA ASP A 57 -13.66 -5.05 -9.32
C ASP A 57 -13.92 -3.60 -9.75
N ASP A 58 -15.16 -3.28 -9.99
CA ASP A 58 -15.60 -1.95 -10.42
C ASP A 58 -15.51 -0.90 -9.31
N ASP A 59 -15.53 -1.31 -8.04
CA ASP A 59 -15.43 -0.41 -6.90
C ASP A 59 -13.97 -0.22 -6.44
N ALA A 60 -13.51 1.03 -6.41
CA ALA A 60 -12.15 1.36 -6.00
C ALA A 60 -11.83 0.99 -4.53
N ASN A 61 -12.83 0.95 -3.65
CA ASN A 61 -12.60 0.52 -2.26
C ASN A 61 -12.29 -0.98 -2.20
N VAL A 62 -12.93 -1.78 -3.04
CA VAL A 62 -12.65 -3.23 -3.11
C VAL A 62 -11.26 -3.46 -3.70
N ARG A 63 -10.90 -2.76 -4.79
CA ARG A 63 -9.55 -2.86 -5.36
C ARG A 63 -8.46 -2.42 -4.39
N ALA A 64 -8.69 -1.33 -3.64
CA ALA A 64 -7.79 -0.84 -2.61
C ALA A 64 -7.59 -1.86 -1.48
N GLU A 65 -8.68 -2.47 -1.00
CA GLU A 65 -8.61 -3.49 0.04
C GLU A 65 -7.95 -4.78 -0.46
N ALA A 66 -8.21 -5.17 -1.73
CA ALA A 66 -7.53 -6.29 -2.35
C ALA A 66 -6.00 -6.07 -2.44
N ALA A 67 -5.56 -4.85 -2.79
CA ALA A 67 -4.14 -4.47 -2.79
C ALA A 67 -3.52 -4.62 -1.40
N ASN A 68 -4.17 -4.08 -0.38
CA ASN A 68 -3.75 -4.18 1.01
C ASN A 68 -3.67 -5.65 1.47
N ALA A 69 -4.71 -6.44 1.18
CA ALA A 69 -4.75 -7.85 1.51
C ALA A 69 -3.62 -8.66 0.83
N LEU A 70 -3.32 -8.36 -0.45
CA LEU A 70 -2.25 -9.03 -1.20
C LEU A 70 -0.87 -8.78 -0.60
N ALA A 71 -0.59 -7.58 -0.09
CA ALA A 71 0.67 -7.27 0.57
C ALA A 71 0.94 -8.20 1.77
N SER A 72 -0.10 -8.66 2.47
CA SER A 72 0.01 -9.58 3.61
C SER A 72 0.52 -10.99 3.25
N TYR A 73 0.53 -11.36 1.97
CA TYR A 73 1.07 -12.64 1.48
C TYR A 73 2.60 -12.64 1.30
N GLY A 74 3.23 -11.54 1.61
CA GLY A 74 4.68 -11.33 1.50
C GLY A 74 5.04 -10.39 0.35
N VAL A 75 5.95 -9.47 0.64
CA VAL A 75 6.32 -8.37 -0.25
C VAL A 75 6.90 -8.86 -1.57
N GLU A 76 7.74 -9.88 -1.56
CA GLU A 76 8.37 -10.41 -2.78
C GLU A 76 7.34 -10.95 -3.77
N ARG A 77 6.31 -11.63 -3.25
CA ARG A 77 5.22 -12.18 -4.07
C ARG A 77 4.28 -11.08 -4.58
N ALA A 78 3.97 -10.10 -3.74
CA ALA A 78 2.99 -9.05 -4.02
C ALA A 78 3.56 -7.94 -4.91
N TRP A 79 4.85 -7.63 -4.80
CA TRP A 79 5.50 -6.48 -5.44
C TRP A 79 5.20 -6.35 -6.94
N PRO A 80 5.45 -7.36 -7.80
CA PRO A 80 5.25 -7.20 -9.25
C PRO A 80 3.80 -6.84 -9.59
N LEU A 81 2.85 -7.42 -8.86
CA LEU A 81 1.43 -7.20 -9.07
C LEU A 81 1.00 -5.80 -8.58
N LEU A 82 1.46 -5.40 -7.40
CA LEU A 82 1.10 -4.11 -6.82
C LEU A 82 1.70 -2.93 -7.59
N ILE A 83 2.92 -3.07 -8.09
CA ILE A 83 3.54 -2.05 -8.98
C ILE A 83 2.82 -1.95 -10.31
N GLU A 84 2.35 -3.06 -10.88
CA GLU A 84 1.51 -3.04 -12.07
C GLU A 84 0.19 -2.33 -11.82
N ALA A 85 -0.48 -2.66 -10.70
CA ALA A 85 -1.74 -2.02 -10.30
C ALA A 85 -1.55 -0.53 -10.03
N PHE A 86 -0.48 -0.12 -9.33
CA PHE A 86 -0.15 1.29 -9.11
C PHE A 86 -0.05 2.10 -10.40
N ARG A 87 0.49 1.52 -11.45
CA ARG A 87 0.65 2.19 -12.75
C ARG A 87 -0.65 2.30 -13.54
N ARG A 88 -1.59 1.38 -13.35
CA ARG A 88 -2.77 1.23 -14.23
C ARG A 88 -4.05 1.73 -13.60
N ASP A 89 -4.16 1.70 -12.28
CA ASP A 89 -5.40 2.08 -11.62
C ASP A 89 -5.58 3.59 -11.61
N GLU A 90 -6.71 4.05 -12.13
CA GLU A 90 -7.06 5.47 -12.16
C GLU A 90 -7.52 6.00 -10.79
N GLY A 91 -7.86 5.10 -9.85
CA GLY A 91 -8.31 5.47 -8.52
C GLY A 91 -7.15 5.86 -7.60
N TRP A 92 -7.08 7.12 -7.19
CA TRP A 92 -6.09 7.58 -6.20
C TRP A 92 -6.10 6.75 -4.91
N LEU A 93 -7.29 6.29 -4.50
CA LEU A 93 -7.46 5.46 -3.30
C LEU A 93 -6.69 4.14 -3.39
N VAL A 94 -6.72 3.50 -4.57
CA VAL A 94 -5.97 2.24 -4.81
C VAL A 94 -4.48 2.50 -4.75
N ARG A 95 -4.01 3.57 -5.38
CA ARG A 95 -2.58 3.95 -5.34
C ARG A 95 -2.12 4.29 -3.92
N CYS A 96 -2.92 5.02 -3.14
CA CYS A 96 -2.63 5.26 -1.73
C CYS A 96 -2.59 3.98 -0.90
N SER A 97 -3.54 3.05 -1.13
CA SER A 97 -3.55 1.78 -0.41
C SER A 97 -2.30 0.94 -0.70
N ILE A 98 -1.84 0.92 -1.96
CA ILE A 98 -0.59 0.25 -2.34
C ILE A 98 0.62 0.88 -1.65
N LEU A 99 0.70 2.23 -1.62
CA LEU A 99 1.77 2.94 -0.92
C LEU A 99 1.82 2.57 0.56
N SER A 100 0.67 2.65 1.25
CA SER A 100 0.58 2.35 2.68
C SER A 100 0.92 0.88 2.96
N ALA A 101 0.35 -0.06 2.21
CA ALA A 101 0.57 -1.48 2.42
C ALA A 101 2.03 -1.90 2.23
N LEU A 102 2.70 -1.35 1.22
CA LEU A 102 4.12 -1.62 0.97
C LEU A 102 5.03 -0.86 1.94
N ALA A 103 4.67 0.38 2.32
CA ALA A 103 5.42 1.12 3.33
C ALA A 103 5.38 0.46 4.72
N GLU A 104 4.32 -0.28 5.05
CA GLU A 104 4.20 -0.99 6.31
C GLU A 104 4.84 -2.39 6.28
N ALA A 105 5.22 -2.90 5.11
CA ALA A 105 5.85 -4.21 4.99
C ALA A 105 7.23 -4.23 5.68
N PRO A 106 7.47 -5.15 6.66
CA PRO A 106 8.67 -5.11 7.49
C PRO A 106 9.96 -5.40 6.71
N ASP A 107 9.89 -6.26 5.71
CA ASP A 107 11.04 -6.78 4.96
C ASP A 107 11.17 -6.19 3.56
N ILE A 108 10.51 -5.05 3.29
CA ILE A 108 10.60 -4.43 1.97
C ILE A 108 11.99 -3.82 1.75
N PRO A 109 12.68 -4.14 0.63
CA PRO A 109 13.95 -3.51 0.30
C PRO A 109 13.81 -1.99 0.16
N ALA A 110 14.79 -1.24 0.68
CA ALA A 110 14.80 0.23 0.59
C ALA A 110 14.77 0.74 -0.86
N GLU A 111 15.38 0.00 -1.78
CA GLU A 111 15.38 0.30 -3.21
C GLU A 111 13.97 0.22 -3.81
N TRP A 112 13.16 -0.75 -3.37
CA TRP A 112 11.78 -0.89 -3.83
C TRP A 112 10.89 0.22 -3.28
N LEU A 113 11.07 0.60 -2.01
CA LEU A 113 10.39 1.77 -1.46
C LEU A 113 10.79 3.06 -2.18
N LEU A 114 12.06 3.23 -2.50
CA LEU A 114 12.54 4.38 -3.27
C LEU A 114 11.88 4.42 -4.65
N GLU A 115 11.88 3.28 -5.37
CA GLU A 115 11.24 3.17 -6.69
C GLU A 115 9.75 3.52 -6.63
N LEU A 116 9.04 3.00 -5.63
CA LEU A 116 7.61 3.25 -5.45
C LEU A 116 7.34 4.74 -5.17
N ALA A 117 8.10 5.36 -4.25
CA ALA A 117 7.94 6.77 -3.91
C ALA A 117 8.27 7.69 -5.09
N GLN A 118 9.30 7.38 -5.88
CA GLN A 118 9.64 8.13 -7.09
C GLN A 118 8.56 8.06 -8.17
N ARG A 119 7.78 6.98 -8.22
CA ARG A 119 6.61 6.88 -9.09
C ARG A 119 5.44 7.72 -8.59
N ALA A 120 5.29 7.82 -7.27
CA ALA A 120 4.18 8.49 -6.63
C ALA A 120 4.38 10.02 -6.49
N GLU A 121 5.61 10.51 -6.49
CA GLU A 121 5.91 11.94 -6.33
C GLU A 121 5.37 12.83 -7.46
N GLY A 122 5.19 12.27 -8.64
CA GLY A 122 4.62 12.96 -9.81
C GLY A 122 3.13 12.67 -10.05
N ASP A 123 2.43 12.07 -9.09
CA ASP A 123 1.01 11.74 -9.24
C ASP A 123 0.13 13.00 -9.28
N ASP A 124 -0.95 12.94 -10.06
CA ASP A 124 -1.91 14.05 -10.16
C ASP A 124 -2.63 14.32 -8.83
N ASP A 125 -2.85 13.28 -8.01
CA ASP A 125 -3.49 13.41 -6.70
C ASP A 125 -2.48 13.75 -5.58
N GLY A 126 -2.73 14.86 -4.89
CA GLY A 126 -1.88 15.32 -3.79
C GLY A 126 -1.76 14.32 -2.62
N THR A 127 -2.78 13.47 -2.41
CA THR A 127 -2.73 12.46 -1.34
C THR A 127 -1.74 11.35 -1.67
N VAL A 128 -1.64 10.98 -2.93
CA VAL A 128 -0.63 10.02 -3.42
C VAL A 128 0.77 10.61 -3.26
N ARG A 129 0.97 11.91 -3.63
CA ARG A 129 2.24 12.60 -3.44
C ARG A 129 2.63 12.77 -1.96
N ILE A 130 1.66 12.94 -1.06
CA ILE A 130 1.91 12.89 0.41
C ILE A 130 2.50 11.54 0.79
N GLY A 131 1.92 10.44 0.32
CA GLY A 131 2.44 9.09 0.57
C GLY A 131 3.87 8.91 0.08
N ALA A 132 4.23 9.50 -1.08
CA ALA A 132 5.61 9.52 -1.55
C ALA A 132 6.54 10.25 -0.56
N ALA A 133 6.15 11.45 -0.09
CA ALA A 133 6.94 12.21 0.87
C ALA A 133 7.12 11.46 2.22
N GLU A 134 6.11 10.75 2.68
CA GLU A 134 6.18 9.92 3.89
C GLU A 134 7.17 8.76 3.74
N ILE A 135 7.14 8.07 2.59
CA ILE A 135 8.09 6.99 2.27
C ILE A 135 9.52 7.54 2.18
N PHE A 136 9.75 8.65 1.50
CA PHE A 136 11.05 9.31 1.46
C PHE A 136 11.53 9.68 2.87
N GLY A 137 10.63 10.21 3.72
CA GLY A 137 10.92 10.52 5.11
C GLY A 137 11.35 9.28 5.92
N ARG A 138 10.69 8.14 5.71
CA ARG A 138 11.09 6.86 6.29
C ARG A 138 12.49 6.47 5.84
N LEU A 139 12.76 6.49 4.54
CA LEU A 139 14.07 6.14 3.97
C LEU A 139 15.20 7.03 4.52
N VAL A 140 14.94 8.32 4.74
CA VAL A 140 15.90 9.23 5.36
C VAL A 140 16.17 8.87 6.82
N ARG A 141 15.13 8.52 7.60
CA ARG A 141 15.28 8.15 9.01
C ARG A 141 16.04 6.85 9.20
N GLU A 142 15.72 5.85 8.38
CA GLU A 142 16.23 4.49 8.55
C GLU A 142 17.55 4.26 7.81
N GLY A 143 17.77 4.95 6.71
CA GLY A 143 18.88 4.68 5.79
C GLY A 143 20.19 5.42 6.09
N GLY A 144 20.22 6.41 6.98
CA GLY A 144 21.42 7.15 7.33
C GLY A 144 22.17 7.73 6.11
N GLN A 145 23.35 7.22 5.81
CA GLN A 145 24.20 7.62 4.66
C GLN A 145 24.05 6.72 3.43
N ALA A 146 23.12 5.78 3.43
CA ALA A 146 22.88 4.93 2.27
C ALA A 146 22.46 5.76 1.03
N ALA A 147 22.78 5.30 -0.16
CA ALA A 147 22.47 5.99 -1.42
C ALA A 147 20.96 6.24 -1.56
N THR A 148 20.13 5.29 -1.13
CA THR A 148 18.66 5.42 -1.11
C THR A 148 18.18 6.57 -0.23
N ALA A 149 18.76 6.73 0.97
CA ALA A 149 18.44 7.81 1.89
C ALA A 149 18.89 9.18 1.36
N LEU A 150 20.06 9.24 0.73
CA LEU A 150 20.56 10.49 0.11
C LEU A 150 19.67 10.92 -1.06
N THR A 151 19.24 9.95 -1.88
CA THR A 151 18.28 10.21 -2.98
C THR A 151 16.94 10.67 -2.40
N ALA A 152 16.37 9.95 -1.43
CA ALA A 152 15.12 10.31 -0.79
C ALA A 152 15.15 11.74 -0.18
N ARG A 153 16.27 12.14 0.42
CA ARG A 153 16.45 13.50 0.94
C ARG A 153 16.38 14.56 -0.16
N LYS A 154 16.96 14.28 -1.32
CA LYS A 154 16.92 15.17 -2.48
C LYS A 154 15.50 15.32 -3.02
N GLU A 155 14.74 14.20 -3.13
CA GLU A 155 13.35 14.24 -3.58
C GLU A 155 12.45 15.01 -2.58
N LEU A 156 12.65 14.84 -1.27
CA LEU A 156 11.96 15.65 -0.26
C LEU A 156 12.26 17.15 -0.41
N GLN A 157 13.49 17.52 -0.77
CA GLN A 157 13.83 18.93 -1.04
C GLN A 157 13.07 19.47 -2.26
N SER A 158 12.90 18.66 -3.30
CA SER A 158 12.12 19.02 -4.49
C SER A 158 10.64 19.22 -4.14
N LEU A 159 10.06 18.33 -3.33
CA LEU A 159 8.64 18.39 -2.92
C LEU A 159 8.30 19.60 -2.02
N GLN A 160 9.27 20.34 -1.50
CA GLN A 160 9.01 21.62 -0.82
C GLN A 160 8.43 22.69 -1.75
N SER A 161 8.55 22.51 -3.06
CA SER A 161 7.98 23.40 -4.07
C SER A 161 6.67 22.88 -4.68
N ASP A 162 6.06 21.85 -4.07
CA ASP A 162 4.79 21.31 -4.55
C ASP A 162 3.66 22.34 -4.41
N SER A 163 2.70 22.30 -5.34
CA SER A 163 1.52 23.16 -5.33
C SER A 163 0.54 22.85 -4.18
N ASP A 164 0.57 21.62 -3.64
CA ASP A 164 -0.25 21.21 -2.50
C ASP A 164 0.52 21.42 -1.18
N HIS A 165 0.02 22.33 -0.35
CA HIS A 165 0.64 22.63 0.95
C HIS A 165 0.74 21.43 1.88
N ARG A 166 -0.10 20.40 1.72
CA ARG A 166 -0.03 19.16 2.49
C ARG A 166 1.21 18.34 2.10
N VAL A 167 1.53 18.32 0.81
CA VAL A 167 2.76 17.68 0.30
C VAL A 167 3.99 18.40 0.81
N VAL A 168 3.99 19.75 0.76
CA VAL A 168 5.07 20.58 1.32
C VAL A 168 5.27 20.29 2.80
N ALA A 169 4.18 20.20 3.58
CA ALA A 169 4.25 19.89 5.01
C ALA A 169 4.84 18.50 5.27
N ALA A 170 4.41 17.48 4.51
CA ALA A 170 4.93 16.13 4.60
C ALA A 170 6.43 16.07 4.26
N ALA A 171 6.86 16.79 3.22
CA ALA A 171 8.25 16.87 2.82
C ALA A 171 9.12 17.54 3.89
N LEU A 172 8.66 18.65 4.49
CA LEU A 172 9.34 19.31 5.59
C LEU A 172 9.48 18.40 6.81
N ASN A 173 8.42 17.69 7.17
CA ASN A 173 8.44 16.71 8.27
C ASN A 173 9.44 15.58 8.01
N GLY A 174 9.50 15.06 6.78
CA GLY A 174 10.45 14.02 6.38
C GLY A 174 11.91 14.46 6.51
N LEU A 175 12.19 15.74 6.24
CA LEU A 175 13.54 16.32 6.36
C LEU A 175 13.96 16.64 7.80
N GLN A 176 13.00 16.95 8.69
CA GLN A 176 13.26 17.25 10.11
C GLN A 176 13.46 16.00 10.97
N ALA A 177 13.14 14.81 10.45
CA ALA A 177 13.37 13.59 11.19
C ALA A 177 14.84 13.52 11.61
N PRO A 178 15.15 13.31 12.90
CA PRO A 178 16.52 13.21 13.36
C PRO A 178 17.17 12.05 12.63
N GLY A 179 18.10 12.36 11.74
CA GLY A 179 19.05 11.35 11.26
C GLY A 179 19.70 10.79 12.50
N THR A 180 19.72 9.47 12.64
CA THR A 180 20.41 8.74 13.73
C THR A 180 21.74 9.40 13.95
N GLY A 181 21.87 10.07 15.11
CA GLY A 181 22.88 11.05 15.38
C GLY A 181 24.29 10.49 15.28
N LEU A 182 25.15 11.38 14.90
CA LEU A 182 26.53 11.41 15.29
C LEU A 182 26.67 11.12 16.79
N ALA A 183 27.15 9.94 17.15
CA ALA A 183 27.86 9.67 18.37
C ALA A 183 29.32 9.41 18.02
#